data_f71d7a94f98db3dc2f9a084ca6c3ce81
#
_entry.id   f71d7a94f98db3dc2f9a084ca6c3ce81
#
_cell.length_a   1.000
_cell.length_b   1.000
_cell.length_c   1.000
_cell.angle_alpha   90.00
_cell.angle_beta   90.00
_cell.angle_gamma   90.00
#
_symmetry.space_group_name_H-M   'P 1'
#
loop_
_entity.id
_entity.type
_entity.pdbx_description
1 polymer ?
#
loop_
_entity_poly.entity_id
_entity_poly.type
_entity_poly.pdbx_seq_one_letter_code
_entity_poly.pdbx_strand_id
1 'polypeptide(L)'
;MKSSRNTSTSGKPASGRRTPARKTKAKKKTTRTMPVWMRNTLALIVVGVFSLTFYYFVIRPYSYRWKECYGRKEYGVCIPCGYEVHGIDISHYQGSIDWKELKQNRETDFPLHFIFMKATEGGDHGDDTFKDNFEQARRHGFIRGAYHFFTPRTDALKQADFFIRTVKLDSGDLPPVLDVELTGKRPKKELQQNIKKWLDRV
;
A
#
# COMPACT_ATOMS: atom_id res chain seq x y z
N MET A 1 94.49 5.65 -9.58
CA MET A 1 95.72 5.87 -8.85
C MET A 1 95.54 5.29 -7.45
N LYS A 2 96.42 4.34 -7.10
CA LYS A 2 96.92 3.92 -5.79
C LYS A 2 95.84 3.52 -4.73
N SER A 3 95.76 2.19 -4.39
CA SER A 3 96.72 1.42 -3.55
C SER A 3 96.52 1.86 -2.07
N SER A 4 96.23 1.03 -1.10
CA SER A 4 97.07 -0.11 -0.56
C SER A 4 96.36 -0.57 0.72
N ARG A 5 96.10 -1.83 0.93
CA ARG A 5 96.85 -2.81 1.77
C ARG A 5 96.66 -2.73 3.28
N ASN A 6 96.10 -3.83 3.81
CA ASN A 6 96.63 -4.69 4.89
C ASN A 6 96.59 -4.10 6.33
N THR A 7 96.23 -4.80 7.34
CA THR A 7 96.75 -6.13 7.80
C THR A 7 95.87 -6.74 8.89
N SER A 8 95.89 -8.00 8.97
CA SER A 8 95.44 -8.96 9.96
C SER A 8 95.83 -8.69 11.41
N THR A 9 94.93 -9.10 12.36
CA THR A 9 95.41 -9.93 13.47
C THR A 9 94.29 -10.75 14.10
N SER A 10 94.67 -11.96 14.45
CA SER A 10 93.95 -13.08 15.03
C SER A 10 93.54 -12.82 16.48
N GLY A 11 92.46 -13.41 16.85
CA GLY A 11 92.12 -13.61 18.25
C GLY A 11 90.94 -14.57 18.40
N LYS A 12 91.22 -15.79 18.70
CA LYS A 12 90.26 -16.86 19.19
C LYS A 12 90.25 -16.86 20.69
N PRO A 13 89.30 -17.65 21.32
CA PRO A 13 87.87 -17.63 21.43
C PRO A 13 87.42 -17.57 22.92
N ALA A 14 86.22 -17.17 23.19
CA ALA A 14 85.55 -17.43 24.46
C ALA A 14 84.24 -18.21 24.22
N SER A 15 84.26 -19.42 24.81
CA SER A 15 83.13 -20.33 24.81
C SER A 15 81.98 -19.75 25.70
N GLY A 16 80.98 -19.28 25.06
CA GLY A 16 79.73 -18.85 25.74
C GLY A 16 78.68 -19.97 25.69
N ARG A 17 78.39 -20.52 26.81
CA ARG A 17 77.43 -21.57 27.07
C ARG A 17 76.01 -21.06 26.66
N ARG A 18 75.42 -21.58 25.57
CA ARG A 18 74.06 -21.27 25.15
C ARG A 18 73.07 -22.04 26.00
N THR A 19 72.33 -21.34 26.83
CA THR A 19 71.12 -21.86 27.51
C THR A 19 70.05 -22.14 26.48
N PRO A 20 69.34 -23.27 26.53
CA PRO A 20 68.28 -23.56 25.58
C PRO A 20 67.06 -22.66 25.80
N ALA A 21 66.66 -21.94 24.77
CA ALA A 21 65.46 -21.11 24.77
C ALA A 21 64.21 -22.01 25.05
N ARG A 22 63.51 -21.70 26.12
CA ARG A 22 62.26 -22.32 26.53
C ARG A 22 61.17 -21.99 25.49
N LYS A 23 60.88 -22.97 24.59
CA LYS A 23 59.76 -22.85 23.64
C LYS A 23 58.45 -22.77 24.41
N THR A 24 57.89 -21.60 24.51
CA THR A 24 56.52 -21.41 24.96
C THR A 24 55.56 -21.99 23.94
N LYS A 25 54.91 -23.09 24.28
CA LYS A 25 53.83 -23.69 23.47
C LYS A 25 52.66 -22.69 23.45
N ALA A 26 52.45 -22.02 22.30
CA ALA A 26 51.24 -21.24 22.06
C ALA A 26 50.01 -22.16 22.24
N LYS A 27 49.17 -21.84 23.22
CA LYS A 27 47.87 -22.49 23.38
C LYS A 27 47.01 -22.22 22.14
N LYS A 28 46.86 -23.23 21.27
CA LYS A 28 45.87 -23.22 20.20
C LYS A 28 44.52 -22.98 20.85
N LYS A 29 43.93 -21.79 20.60
CA LYS A 29 42.50 -21.54 20.88
C LYS A 29 41.71 -22.52 20.00
N THR A 30 41.24 -23.60 20.56
CA THR A 30 40.23 -24.46 19.94
C THR A 30 38.94 -23.69 19.89
N THR A 31 38.65 -23.09 18.75
CA THR A 31 37.29 -22.58 18.48
C THR A 31 36.37 -23.79 18.43
N ARG A 32 35.56 -23.92 19.44
CA ARG A 32 34.54 -24.96 19.54
C ARG A 32 33.53 -24.71 18.43
N THR A 33 33.70 -25.36 17.29
CA THR A 33 32.76 -25.28 16.16
C THR A 33 31.52 -26.06 16.55
N MET A 34 30.35 -25.42 16.35
CA MET A 34 29.08 -26.08 16.58
C MET A 34 28.94 -27.36 15.76
N PRO A 35 28.43 -28.45 16.33
CA PRO A 35 28.16 -29.66 15.60
C PRO A 35 27.23 -29.43 14.41
N VAL A 36 27.43 -30.12 13.32
CA VAL A 36 26.71 -29.93 12.06
C VAL A 36 25.21 -30.04 12.21
N TRP A 37 24.72 -30.97 13.04
CA TRP A 37 23.29 -31.13 13.30
C TRP A 37 22.69 -29.89 13.97
N MET A 38 23.39 -29.31 14.92
CA MET A 38 22.94 -28.11 15.66
C MET A 38 22.90 -26.86 14.75
N ARG A 39 23.86 -26.74 13.83
CA ARG A 39 23.88 -25.69 12.81
C ARG A 39 22.71 -25.84 11.84
N ASN A 40 22.41 -27.06 11.40
CA ASN A 40 21.31 -27.34 10.49
C ASN A 40 19.96 -27.10 11.17
N THR A 41 19.80 -27.49 12.45
CA THR A 41 18.58 -27.22 13.21
C THR A 41 18.36 -25.72 13.40
N LEU A 42 19.43 -24.97 13.73
CA LEU A 42 19.34 -23.51 13.83
C LEU A 42 18.94 -22.84 12.51
N ALA A 43 19.51 -23.32 11.40
CA ALA A 43 19.15 -22.83 10.07
C ALA A 43 17.67 -23.08 9.74
N LEU A 44 17.14 -24.26 10.07
CA LEU A 44 15.72 -24.58 9.87
C LEU A 44 14.80 -23.71 10.75
N ILE A 45 15.19 -23.43 11.99
CA ILE A 45 14.43 -22.51 12.88
C ILE A 45 14.41 -21.10 12.28
N VAL A 46 15.54 -20.60 11.81
CA VAL A 46 15.63 -19.27 11.19
C VAL A 46 14.75 -19.17 9.93
N VAL A 47 14.79 -20.20 9.08
CA VAL A 47 13.93 -20.27 7.88
C VAL A 47 12.45 -20.32 8.28
N GLY A 48 12.11 -21.12 9.29
CA GLY A 48 10.74 -21.21 9.79
C GLY A 48 10.21 -19.89 10.36
N VAL A 49 11.01 -19.21 11.17
CA VAL A 49 10.66 -17.89 11.72
C VAL A 49 10.51 -16.85 10.60
N PHE A 50 11.45 -16.85 9.64
CA PHE A 50 11.36 -15.95 8.49
C PHE A 50 10.10 -16.21 7.66
N SER A 51 9.78 -17.47 7.37
CA SER A 51 8.59 -17.86 6.60
C SER A 51 7.30 -17.46 7.31
N LEU A 52 7.23 -17.65 8.65
CA LEU A 52 6.09 -17.22 9.45
C LEU A 52 5.95 -15.70 9.46
N THR A 53 7.04 -14.99 9.64
CA THR A 53 7.05 -13.51 9.61
C THR A 53 6.61 -12.99 8.23
N PHE A 54 7.16 -13.57 7.17
CA PHE A 54 6.79 -13.24 5.80
C PHE A 54 5.30 -13.53 5.52
N TYR A 55 4.79 -14.67 5.98
CA TYR A 55 3.37 -14.99 5.88
C TYR A 55 2.50 -13.96 6.60
N TYR A 56 2.82 -13.62 7.85
CA TYR A 56 2.00 -12.70 8.66
C TYR A 56 2.03 -11.25 8.13
N PHE A 57 3.20 -10.75 7.70
CA PHE A 57 3.35 -9.35 7.31
C PHE A 57 3.16 -9.10 5.82
N VAL A 58 3.39 -10.11 4.97
CA VAL A 58 3.29 -9.95 3.52
C VAL A 58 2.09 -10.71 2.95
N ILE A 59 1.99 -12.02 3.17
CA ILE A 59 0.95 -12.83 2.51
C ILE A 59 -0.43 -12.58 3.14
N ARG A 60 -0.54 -12.59 4.46
CA ARG A 60 -1.83 -12.43 5.15
C ARG A 60 -2.58 -11.13 4.82
N PRO A 61 -1.95 -9.93 4.77
CA PRO A 61 -2.62 -8.71 4.32
C PRO A 61 -3.09 -8.77 2.86
N TYR A 62 -2.34 -9.48 2.01
CA TYR A 62 -2.71 -9.65 0.60
C TYR A 62 -3.72 -10.78 0.37
N SER A 63 -3.73 -11.84 1.20
CA SER A 63 -4.70 -12.92 1.08
C SER A 63 -6.14 -12.46 1.34
N TYR A 64 -6.30 -11.34 2.05
CA TYR A 64 -7.61 -10.69 2.21
C TYR A 64 -8.18 -10.18 0.87
N ARG A 65 -7.31 -9.83 -0.08
CA ARG A 65 -7.70 -9.41 -1.44
C ARG A 65 -8.03 -10.59 -2.37
N TRP A 66 -7.57 -11.79 -2.03
CA TRP A 66 -7.69 -13.00 -2.88
C TRP A 66 -8.57 -14.07 -2.22
N LYS A 67 -9.32 -13.75 -1.16
CA LYS A 67 -10.37 -14.68 -0.71
C LYS A 67 -11.32 -14.86 -1.85
N GLU A 68 -11.46 -16.12 -2.27
CA GLU A 68 -12.47 -16.48 -3.24
C GLU A 68 -13.81 -15.90 -2.78
N CYS A 69 -14.41 -15.16 -3.66
CA CYS A 69 -15.71 -14.59 -3.46
C CYS A 69 -16.73 -15.71 -3.38
N TYR A 70 -17.13 -16.07 -2.19
CA TYR A 70 -18.31 -16.89 -1.97
C TYR A 70 -19.57 -16.03 -2.07
N GLY A 71 -19.61 -15.14 -3.07
CA GLY A 71 -20.75 -14.30 -3.33
C GLY A 71 -21.51 -14.79 -4.55
N ARG A 72 -22.82 -14.69 -4.50
CA ARG A 72 -23.69 -14.99 -5.63
C ARG A 72 -23.26 -14.15 -6.84
N LYS A 73 -23.07 -14.83 -7.97
CA LYS A 73 -22.77 -14.19 -9.27
C LYS A 73 -23.99 -13.45 -9.85
N GLU A 74 -25.03 -13.27 -9.07
CA GLU A 74 -26.32 -12.71 -9.53
C GLU A 74 -26.17 -11.30 -10.11
N TYR A 75 -25.20 -10.53 -9.66
CA TYR A 75 -24.94 -9.18 -10.18
C TYR A 75 -23.72 -9.08 -11.08
N GLY A 76 -23.09 -10.21 -11.47
CA GLY A 76 -21.87 -10.21 -12.29
C GLY A 76 -20.63 -9.65 -11.57
N VAL A 77 -20.75 -9.28 -10.30
CA VAL A 77 -19.68 -8.77 -9.46
C VAL A 77 -19.51 -9.65 -8.23
N CYS A 78 -18.28 -9.71 -7.78
CA CYS A 78 -17.91 -10.45 -6.60
C CYS A 78 -18.08 -9.58 -5.35
N ILE A 79 -19.00 -9.94 -4.47
CA ILE A 79 -19.22 -9.24 -3.21
C ILE A 79 -18.33 -9.87 -2.14
N PRO A 80 -17.42 -9.11 -1.51
CA PRO A 80 -16.54 -9.63 -0.46
C PRO A 80 -17.36 -10.09 0.75
N CYS A 81 -17.04 -11.28 1.28
CA CYS A 81 -17.65 -11.77 2.51
C CYS A 81 -17.20 -10.98 3.73
N GLY A 82 -18.10 -10.84 4.73
CA GLY A 82 -17.78 -10.23 6.02
C GLY A 82 -18.06 -8.74 6.12
N TYR A 83 -18.76 -8.17 5.14
CA TYR A 83 -19.32 -6.82 5.22
C TYR A 83 -20.85 -6.91 5.24
N GLU A 84 -21.46 -6.18 6.16
CA GLU A 84 -22.92 -6.12 6.31
C GLU A 84 -23.54 -4.93 5.58
N VAL A 85 -22.74 -3.93 5.25
CA VAL A 85 -23.18 -2.71 4.59
C VAL A 85 -22.63 -2.67 3.18
N HIS A 86 -23.54 -2.62 2.21
CA HIS A 86 -23.18 -2.58 0.79
C HIS A 86 -23.73 -1.32 0.13
N GLY A 87 -22.99 -0.82 -0.83
CA GLY A 87 -23.37 0.30 -1.68
C GLY A 87 -22.87 0.12 -3.09
N ILE A 88 -23.37 0.95 -3.97
CA ILE A 88 -22.91 1.07 -5.36
C ILE A 88 -22.59 2.52 -5.68
N ASP A 89 -21.80 2.72 -6.73
CA ASP A 89 -21.67 4.01 -7.39
C ASP A 89 -22.32 3.96 -8.78
N ILE A 90 -22.90 5.08 -9.18
CA ILE A 90 -23.55 5.24 -10.48
C ILE A 90 -23.21 6.59 -11.11
N SER A 91 -23.35 6.66 -12.41
CA SER A 91 -23.21 7.86 -13.24
C SER A 91 -24.12 7.77 -14.46
N HIS A 92 -24.04 8.71 -15.35
CA HIS A 92 -24.75 8.63 -16.65
C HIS A 92 -24.44 7.35 -17.46
N TYR A 93 -23.31 6.69 -17.20
CA TYR A 93 -22.93 5.45 -17.89
C TYR A 93 -23.86 4.27 -17.62
N GLN A 94 -24.57 4.27 -16.49
CA GLN A 94 -25.55 3.24 -16.17
C GLN A 94 -26.90 3.47 -16.85
N GLY A 95 -27.07 4.63 -17.50
CA GLY A 95 -28.35 4.98 -18.16
C GLY A 95 -29.52 5.14 -17.19
N SER A 96 -30.68 4.62 -17.57
CA SER A 96 -31.88 4.67 -16.75
C SER A 96 -31.84 3.60 -15.67
N ILE A 97 -32.09 3.98 -14.42
CA ILE A 97 -32.12 3.09 -13.27
C ILE A 97 -33.58 2.67 -12.95
N ASP A 98 -33.82 1.37 -12.83
CA ASP A 98 -35.08 0.89 -12.25
C ASP A 98 -35.02 0.94 -10.72
N TRP A 99 -35.45 2.05 -10.17
CA TRP A 99 -35.44 2.29 -8.73
C TRP A 99 -36.33 1.36 -7.92
N LYS A 100 -37.39 0.83 -8.54
CA LYS A 100 -38.30 -0.12 -7.86
C LYS A 100 -37.61 -1.46 -7.72
N GLU A 101 -37.00 -1.96 -8.78
CA GLU A 101 -36.21 -3.19 -8.77
C GLU A 101 -35.05 -3.08 -7.81
N LEU A 102 -34.29 -1.96 -7.86
CA LEU A 102 -33.17 -1.70 -6.98
C LEU A 102 -33.57 -1.70 -5.49
N LYS A 103 -34.76 -1.19 -5.18
CA LYS A 103 -35.30 -1.19 -3.82
C LYS A 103 -35.60 -2.61 -3.33
N GLN A 104 -36.06 -3.51 -4.20
CA GLN A 104 -36.36 -4.90 -3.82
C GLN A 104 -35.10 -5.65 -3.39
N ASN A 105 -33.93 -5.26 -3.89
CA ASN A 105 -32.64 -5.83 -3.50
C ASN A 105 -32.25 -5.53 -2.05
N ARG A 106 -32.98 -4.68 -1.33
CA ARG A 106 -32.79 -4.47 0.13
C ARG A 106 -33.27 -5.64 0.97
N GLU A 107 -34.10 -6.52 0.41
CA GLU A 107 -34.65 -7.72 1.07
C GLU A 107 -33.84 -8.99 0.76
N THR A 108 -32.71 -8.85 0.11
CA THR A 108 -31.82 -9.95 -0.25
C THR A 108 -30.74 -10.20 0.81
N ASP A 109 -29.98 -11.27 0.65
CA ASP A 109 -28.81 -11.57 1.51
C ASP A 109 -27.71 -10.49 1.45
N PHE A 110 -27.75 -9.60 0.46
CA PHE A 110 -26.80 -8.49 0.25
C PHE A 110 -27.55 -7.18 -0.01
N PRO A 111 -28.19 -6.62 1.01
CA PRO A 111 -29.00 -5.41 0.86
C PRO A 111 -28.13 -4.21 0.49
N LEU A 112 -28.57 -3.44 -0.51
CA LEU A 112 -27.98 -2.15 -0.83
C LEU A 112 -28.47 -1.09 0.16
N HIS A 113 -27.54 -0.41 0.83
CA HIS A 113 -27.83 0.60 1.84
C HIS A 113 -27.62 2.01 1.32
N PHE A 114 -26.59 2.22 0.50
CA PHE A 114 -26.22 3.53 0.01
C PHE A 114 -25.83 3.55 -1.46
N ILE A 115 -25.91 4.72 -2.08
CA ILE A 115 -25.55 4.93 -3.47
C ILE A 115 -24.75 6.22 -3.58
N PHE A 116 -23.54 6.13 -4.13
CA PHE A 116 -22.79 7.30 -4.56
C PHE A 116 -23.08 7.62 -6.02
N MET A 117 -23.27 8.88 -6.33
CA MET A 117 -23.61 9.33 -7.68
C MET A 117 -22.61 10.35 -8.17
N LYS A 118 -22.13 10.18 -9.42
CA LYS A 118 -21.31 11.18 -10.08
C LYS A 118 -22.09 12.47 -10.21
N ALA A 119 -21.57 13.53 -9.62
CA ALA A 119 -22.22 14.84 -9.72
C ALA A 119 -21.53 15.71 -10.77
N THR A 120 -20.19 15.72 -10.75
CA THR A 120 -19.40 16.61 -11.58
C THR A 120 -18.06 15.97 -11.97
N GLU A 121 -17.49 16.46 -13.06
CA GLU A 121 -16.15 16.12 -13.53
C GLU A 121 -15.43 17.39 -13.98
N GLY A 122 -14.17 17.53 -13.63
CA GLY A 122 -13.39 18.70 -14.01
C GLY A 122 -14.02 20.02 -13.53
N GLY A 123 -13.83 21.09 -14.30
CA GLY A 123 -14.25 22.43 -13.88
C GLY A 123 -15.62 22.89 -14.35
N ASP A 124 -16.32 22.09 -15.17
CA ASP A 124 -17.52 22.54 -15.89
C ASP A 124 -18.43 21.43 -16.42
N HIS A 125 -18.06 20.16 -16.27
CA HIS A 125 -18.89 19.05 -16.72
C HIS A 125 -19.73 18.47 -15.58
N GLY A 126 -21.05 18.67 -15.64
CA GLY A 126 -22.03 18.04 -14.74
C GLY A 126 -22.50 16.69 -15.30
N ASP A 127 -22.80 15.74 -14.44
CA ASP A 127 -23.44 14.50 -14.88
C ASP A 127 -24.93 14.75 -15.10
N ASP A 128 -25.42 14.50 -16.30
CA ASP A 128 -26.78 14.82 -16.74
C ASP A 128 -27.85 14.06 -15.95
N THR A 129 -27.51 12.90 -15.40
CA THR A 129 -28.43 12.07 -14.61
C THR A 129 -28.38 12.36 -13.11
N PHE A 130 -27.39 13.13 -12.65
CA PHE A 130 -27.15 13.34 -11.23
C PHE A 130 -28.37 13.82 -10.46
N LYS A 131 -28.98 14.90 -10.92
CA LYS A 131 -30.09 15.54 -10.18
C LYS A 131 -31.27 14.61 -10.01
N ASP A 132 -31.66 13.88 -11.05
CA ASP A 132 -32.77 12.94 -10.99
C ASP A 132 -32.41 11.73 -10.14
N ASN A 133 -31.25 11.10 -10.37
CA ASN A 133 -30.80 9.96 -9.59
C ASN A 133 -30.65 10.30 -8.11
N PHE A 134 -30.15 11.49 -7.77
CA PHE A 134 -29.98 11.94 -6.38
C PHE A 134 -31.32 12.10 -5.65
N GLU A 135 -32.34 12.60 -6.33
CA GLU A 135 -33.71 12.68 -5.79
C GLU A 135 -34.38 11.30 -5.71
N GLN A 136 -34.25 10.46 -6.74
CA GLN A 136 -34.83 9.11 -6.75
C GLN A 136 -34.24 8.22 -5.66
N ALA A 137 -32.93 8.27 -5.43
CA ALA A 137 -32.29 7.52 -4.35
C ALA A 137 -32.93 7.83 -2.99
N ARG A 138 -33.17 9.10 -2.70
CA ARG A 138 -33.84 9.55 -1.48
C ARG A 138 -35.28 9.03 -1.39
N ARG A 139 -36.05 9.18 -2.48
CA ARG A 139 -37.44 8.73 -2.53
C ARG A 139 -37.62 7.24 -2.30
N HIS A 140 -36.61 6.45 -2.72
CA HIS A 140 -36.59 5.01 -2.52
C HIS A 140 -35.89 4.59 -1.22
N GLY A 141 -35.49 5.54 -0.38
CA GLY A 141 -34.97 5.32 0.97
C GLY A 141 -33.52 4.86 1.02
N PHE A 142 -32.73 5.08 -0.03
CA PHE A 142 -31.29 4.88 0.00
C PHE A 142 -30.58 6.06 0.67
N ILE A 143 -29.52 5.75 1.43
CA ILE A 143 -28.57 6.78 1.84
C ILE A 143 -27.79 7.17 0.59
N ARG A 144 -27.79 8.45 0.28
CA ARG A 144 -27.18 8.94 -0.96
C ARG A 144 -25.91 9.72 -0.68
N GLY A 145 -25.00 9.68 -1.64
CA GLY A 145 -23.77 10.46 -1.65
C GLY A 145 -23.46 10.98 -3.04
N ALA A 146 -22.63 11.99 -3.12
CA ALA A 146 -22.19 12.55 -4.38
C ALA A 146 -20.66 12.48 -4.50
N TYR A 147 -20.17 12.20 -5.71
CA TYR A 147 -18.74 12.25 -5.96
C TYR A 147 -18.37 13.18 -7.11
N HIS A 148 -17.16 13.68 -7.04
CA HIS A 148 -16.52 14.47 -8.07
C HIS A 148 -15.40 13.68 -8.73
N PHE A 149 -15.41 13.54 -10.05
CA PHE A 149 -14.33 12.95 -10.82
C PHE A 149 -13.24 14.00 -11.08
N PHE A 150 -12.09 13.83 -10.45
CA PHE A 150 -11.01 14.81 -10.47
C PHE A 150 -10.20 14.74 -11.75
N THR A 151 -10.09 15.88 -12.45
CA THR A 151 -9.23 16.00 -13.65
C THR A 151 -7.95 16.77 -13.32
N PRO A 152 -6.77 16.13 -13.38
CA PRO A 152 -5.50 16.75 -12.94
C PRO A 152 -5.07 17.98 -13.74
N ARG A 153 -5.65 18.21 -14.91
CA ARG A 153 -5.31 19.35 -15.78
C ARG A 153 -6.10 20.62 -15.48
N THR A 154 -7.19 20.50 -14.75
CA THR A 154 -8.06 21.61 -14.36
C THR A 154 -7.68 22.12 -12.98
N ASP A 155 -7.83 23.40 -12.73
CA ASP A 155 -7.59 24.01 -11.41
C ASP A 155 -8.46 23.36 -10.33
N ALA A 156 -7.85 23.01 -9.20
CA ALA A 156 -8.51 22.25 -8.14
C ALA A 156 -9.61 23.05 -7.42
N LEU A 157 -9.41 24.36 -7.24
CA LEU A 157 -10.42 25.20 -6.61
C LEU A 157 -11.61 25.44 -7.54
N LYS A 158 -11.36 25.60 -8.85
CA LYS A 158 -12.45 25.67 -9.85
C LYS A 158 -13.31 24.42 -9.81
N GLN A 159 -12.69 23.24 -9.70
CA GLN A 159 -13.39 21.96 -9.58
C GLN A 159 -14.21 21.88 -8.30
N ALA A 160 -13.62 22.27 -7.17
CA ALA A 160 -14.28 22.27 -5.87
C ALA A 160 -15.50 23.24 -5.87
N ASP A 161 -15.32 24.45 -6.36
CA ASP A 161 -16.41 25.43 -6.45
C ASP A 161 -17.54 24.98 -7.37
N PHE A 162 -17.20 24.27 -8.47
CA PHE A 162 -18.21 23.69 -9.34
C PHE A 162 -19.01 22.59 -8.66
N PHE A 163 -18.34 21.69 -7.92
CA PHE A 163 -18.99 20.67 -7.11
C PHE A 163 -19.92 21.27 -6.04
N ILE A 164 -19.46 22.24 -5.26
CA ILE A 164 -20.24 22.91 -4.21
C ILE A 164 -21.49 23.59 -4.78
N ARG A 165 -21.41 24.18 -5.96
CA ARG A 165 -22.59 24.80 -6.62
C ARG A 165 -23.59 23.77 -7.10
N THR A 166 -23.13 22.62 -7.56
CA THR A 166 -23.95 21.56 -8.16
C THR A 166 -24.63 20.70 -7.09
N VAL A 167 -23.88 20.32 -6.05
CA VAL A 167 -24.35 19.37 -5.03
C VAL A 167 -24.94 20.13 -3.84
N LYS A 168 -26.14 19.75 -3.46
CA LYS A 168 -26.80 20.23 -2.24
C LYS A 168 -27.10 19.02 -1.36
N LEU A 169 -26.28 18.87 -0.33
CA LEU A 169 -26.45 17.80 0.65
C LEU A 169 -27.43 18.20 1.73
N ASP A 170 -28.20 17.23 2.19
CA ASP A 170 -29.11 17.35 3.34
C ASP A 170 -28.60 16.51 4.52
N SER A 171 -29.21 16.69 5.66
CA SER A 171 -28.96 15.83 6.83
C SER A 171 -29.27 14.37 6.50
N GLY A 172 -28.31 13.47 6.79
CA GLY A 172 -28.40 12.05 6.47
C GLY A 172 -27.78 11.65 5.13
N ASP A 173 -27.35 12.61 4.30
CA ASP A 173 -26.54 12.30 3.12
C ASP A 173 -25.10 11.96 3.51
N LEU A 174 -24.40 11.19 2.67
CA LEU A 174 -23.00 10.86 2.87
C LEU A 174 -22.09 12.07 2.58
N PRO A 175 -20.92 12.16 3.21
CA PRO A 175 -19.94 13.19 2.91
C PRO A 175 -19.53 13.18 1.43
N PRO A 176 -19.10 14.34 0.88
CA PRO A 176 -18.55 14.43 -0.48
C PRO A 176 -17.39 13.48 -0.70
N VAL A 177 -17.34 12.88 -1.87
CA VAL A 177 -16.23 11.99 -2.29
C VAL A 177 -15.48 12.60 -3.46
N LEU A 178 -14.15 12.54 -3.39
CA LEU A 178 -13.26 12.90 -4.50
C LEU A 178 -12.71 11.61 -5.13
N ASP A 179 -13.07 11.36 -6.36
CA ASP A 179 -12.58 10.24 -7.16
C ASP A 179 -11.36 10.67 -7.98
N VAL A 180 -10.21 10.02 -7.75
CA VAL A 180 -8.92 10.37 -8.35
C VAL A 180 -8.30 9.17 -9.03
N GLU A 181 -8.66 8.95 -10.27
CA GLU A 181 -8.15 7.84 -11.09
C GLU A 181 -7.01 8.25 -12.02
N LEU A 182 -6.98 9.51 -12.43
CA LEU A 182 -6.04 10.03 -13.41
C LEU A 182 -4.88 10.79 -12.73
N THR A 183 -3.66 10.51 -13.17
CA THR A 183 -2.48 11.28 -12.72
C THR A 183 -2.19 12.49 -13.64
N GLY A 184 -2.70 12.48 -14.87
CA GLY A 184 -2.45 13.52 -15.88
C GLY A 184 -0.98 13.70 -16.25
N LYS A 185 -0.11 12.72 -15.94
CA LYS A 185 1.35 12.79 -16.06
C LYS A 185 1.98 13.92 -15.21
N ARG A 186 1.28 14.35 -14.13
CA ARG A 186 1.81 15.37 -13.22
C ARG A 186 2.71 14.76 -12.17
N PRO A 187 3.70 15.51 -11.64
CA PRO A 187 4.48 15.09 -10.50
C PRO A 187 3.57 14.74 -9.31
N LYS A 188 3.87 13.63 -8.62
CA LYS A 188 3.07 13.15 -7.49
C LYS A 188 2.79 14.24 -6.44
N LYS A 189 3.81 15.03 -6.10
CA LYS A 189 3.70 16.11 -5.12
C LYS A 189 2.69 17.19 -5.54
N GLU A 190 2.69 17.57 -6.82
CA GLU A 190 1.75 18.54 -7.36
C GLU A 190 0.32 18.00 -7.34
N LEU A 191 0.12 16.74 -7.74
CA LEU A 191 -1.19 16.10 -7.68
C LEU A 191 -1.71 16.06 -6.24
N GLN A 192 -0.88 15.66 -5.27
CA GLN A 192 -1.26 15.65 -3.86
C GLN A 192 -1.66 17.04 -3.34
N GLN A 193 -0.93 18.08 -3.73
CA GLN A 193 -1.27 19.45 -3.35
C GLN A 193 -2.62 19.90 -3.94
N ASN A 194 -2.90 19.55 -5.18
CA ASN A 194 -4.16 19.87 -5.83
C ASN A 194 -5.34 19.12 -5.22
N ILE A 195 -5.16 17.82 -4.91
CA ILE A 195 -6.15 17.03 -4.17
C ILE A 195 -6.44 17.69 -2.81
N LYS A 196 -5.38 18.06 -2.07
CA LYS A 196 -5.54 18.73 -0.78
C LYS A 196 -6.31 20.05 -0.90
N LYS A 197 -6.04 20.88 -1.91
CA LYS A 197 -6.78 22.14 -2.13
C LYS A 197 -8.27 21.89 -2.34
N TRP A 198 -8.62 20.85 -3.09
CA TRP A 198 -10.01 20.47 -3.31
C TRP A 198 -10.67 20.03 -2.00
N LEU A 199 -10.01 19.13 -1.25
CA LEU A 199 -10.52 18.62 0.03
C LEU A 199 -10.66 19.71 1.10
N ASP A 200 -9.75 20.68 1.14
CA ASP A 200 -9.81 21.80 2.09
C ASP A 200 -10.95 22.79 1.73
N ARG A 201 -11.40 22.78 0.48
CA ARG A 201 -12.42 23.71 -0.02
C ARG A 201 -13.85 23.18 0.12
N VAL A 202 -14.04 21.89 -0.03
CA VAL A 202 -15.30 21.18 0.04
C VAL A 202 -15.62 20.72 1.46
#